data_a22d60d3bc182e1bc5d773dd69d5edaf
#
_entry.id   a22d60d3bc182e1bc5d773dd69d5edaf
#
_cell.length_a   1.000
_cell.length_b   1.000
_cell.length_c   1.000
_cell.angle_alpha   90.00
_cell.angle_beta   90.00
_cell.angle_gamma   90.00
#
_symmetry.space_group_name_H-M   'P 1'
#
loop_
_entity.id
_entity.type
_entity.pdbx_description
1 polymer ?
#
loop_
_entity_poly.entity_id
_entity_poly.type
_entity_poly.pdbx_seq_one_letter_code
_entity_poly.pdbx_strand_id
1 'polypeptide(L)'
;MLSFEDTVRLRHSPRAFLSTPLTDDQIHEVLQDAQYAPSNCNTQPWHVHIASGDTKRALTEAMLRNDELGQVTPDFSFDYADFYGDYFARSQEQAKQYYDVLGIAREDKDSRHQALLRNYAFFGAPHVAFLFMPSFGDNVRVAGDIGMYGQNFLLSLTARGYAGIPQTLLGFHADSVREILGVSDQYRL
;
A
#
# COMPACT_ATOMS: atom_id res chain seq x y z
N MET A 1 24.93 0.42 -0.53
CA MET A 1 23.71 -0.40 -0.74
C MET A 1 23.82 -1.63 0.15
N LEU A 2 22.74 -2.05 0.80
CA LEU A 2 22.74 -3.24 1.66
C LEU A 2 22.94 -4.52 0.83
N SER A 3 23.43 -5.61 1.47
CA SER A 3 23.41 -6.93 0.87
C SER A 3 21.97 -7.41 0.64
N PHE A 4 21.76 -8.39 -0.23
CA PHE A 4 20.43 -8.99 -0.43
C PHE A 4 19.86 -9.54 0.87
N GLU A 5 20.68 -10.27 1.64
CA GLU A 5 20.27 -10.86 2.92
C GLU A 5 19.84 -9.78 3.94
N ASP A 6 20.62 -8.71 4.09
CA ASP A 6 20.30 -7.63 4.99
C ASP A 6 19.04 -6.88 4.52
N THR A 7 18.90 -6.66 3.22
CA THR A 7 17.72 -6.00 2.64
C THR A 7 16.44 -6.76 2.97
N VAL A 8 16.44 -8.07 2.76
CA VAL A 8 15.26 -8.93 3.05
C VAL A 8 14.93 -8.93 4.54
N ARG A 9 15.95 -8.99 5.42
CA ARG A 9 15.76 -9.07 6.87
C ARG A 9 15.36 -7.72 7.49
N LEU A 10 15.87 -6.62 6.96
CA LEU A 10 15.60 -5.26 7.47
C LEU A 10 14.29 -4.68 6.93
N ARG A 11 13.77 -5.19 5.79
CA ARG A 11 12.49 -4.72 5.27
C ARG A 11 11.38 -4.93 6.31
N HIS A 12 10.76 -3.87 6.71
CA HIS A 12 9.60 -3.86 7.61
C HIS A 12 8.55 -2.85 7.13
N SER A 13 7.42 -2.77 7.82
CA SER A 13 6.30 -1.87 7.49
C SER A 13 6.20 -0.76 8.54
N PRO A 14 6.93 0.37 8.40
CA PRO A 14 6.86 1.48 9.33
C PRO A 14 5.50 2.19 9.23
N ARG A 15 5.07 2.79 10.33
CA ARG A 15 3.83 3.58 10.42
C ARG A 15 4.07 5.00 10.90
N ALA A 16 5.26 5.50 10.60
CA ALA A 16 5.67 6.90 10.69
C ALA A 16 6.82 7.12 9.71
N PHE A 17 6.77 8.21 8.97
CA PHE A 17 7.77 8.57 7.97
C PHE A 17 8.28 9.99 8.20
N LEU A 18 9.51 10.25 7.76
CA LEU A 18 10.04 11.61 7.67
C LEU A 18 9.31 12.37 6.56
N SER A 19 9.18 13.68 6.73
CA SER A 19 8.55 14.54 5.72
C SER A 19 9.46 14.87 4.53
N THR A 20 10.73 14.50 4.59
CA THR A 20 11.69 14.74 3.52
C THR A 20 11.35 13.92 2.28
N PRO A 21 11.02 14.54 1.14
CA PRO A 21 10.69 13.81 -0.07
C PRO A 21 11.94 13.17 -0.68
N LEU A 22 11.74 12.05 -1.38
CA LEU A 22 12.74 11.54 -2.32
C LEU A 22 12.77 12.43 -3.56
N THR A 23 13.94 12.52 -4.18
CA THR A 23 14.05 13.17 -5.48
C THR A 23 13.46 12.29 -6.59
N ASP A 24 13.17 12.90 -7.74
CA ASP A 24 12.67 12.16 -8.89
C ASP A 24 13.67 11.07 -9.34
N ASP A 25 14.96 11.34 -9.30
CA ASP A 25 16.02 10.36 -9.61
C ASP A 25 15.98 9.17 -8.64
N GLN A 26 15.83 9.43 -7.34
CA GLN A 26 15.73 8.37 -6.32
C GLN A 26 14.49 7.50 -6.52
N ILE A 27 13.35 8.11 -6.85
CA ILE A 27 12.12 7.40 -7.17
C ILE A 27 12.32 6.58 -8.45
N HIS A 28 12.93 7.17 -9.47
CA HIS A 28 13.18 6.51 -10.75
C HIS A 28 14.07 5.27 -10.60
N GLU A 29 15.13 5.34 -9.81
CA GLU A 29 15.99 4.19 -9.51
C GLU A 29 15.20 3.03 -8.86
N VAL A 30 14.32 3.35 -7.91
CA VAL A 30 13.46 2.35 -7.25
C VAL A 30 12.50 1.70 -8.23
N LEU A 31 11.88 2.51 -9.10
CA LEU A 31 10.97 2.00 -10.14
C LEU A 31 11.71 1.13 -11.17
N GLN A 32 12.93 1.52 -11.56
CA GLN A 32 13.76 0.71 -12.46
C GLN A 32 14.06 -0.67 -11.87
N ASP A 33 14.45 -0.76 -10.61
CA ASP A 33 14.68 -2.07 -9.97
C ASP A 33 13.40 -2.90 -9.92
N ALA A 34 12.26 -2.28 -9.64
CA ALA A 34 10.98 -2.98 -9.60
C ALA A 34 10.60 -3.59 -10.95
N GLN A 35 10.98 -2.96 -12.08
CA GLN A 35 10.74 -3.46 -13.44
C GLN A 35 11.42 -4.80 -13.73
N TYR A 36 12.43 -5.21 -12.95
CA TYR A 36 13.04 -6.54 -13.07
C TYR A 36 12.21 -7.67 -12.44
N ALA A 37 11.01 -7.36 -11.93
CA ALA A 37 10.10 -8.40 -11.48
C ALA A 37 9.71 -9.32 -12.65
N PRO A 38 9.69 -10.65 -12.46
CA PRO A 38 9.15 -11.55 -13.47
C PRO A 38 7.63 -11.39 -13.54
N SER A 39 7.05 -11.75 -14.70
CA SER A 39 5.61 -11.80 -14.89
C SER A 39 5.19 -12.96 -15.77
N ASN A 40 3.96 -13.43 -15.66
CA ASN A 40 3.43 -14.47 -16.51
C ASN A 40 3.54 -14.08 -17.98
N CYS A 41 4.20 -14.91 -18.80
CA CYS A 41 4.48 -14.64 -20.22
C CYS A 41 5.14 -13.28 -20.49
N ASN A 42 5.84 -12.73 -19.52
CA ASN A 42 6.48 -11.40 -19.60
C ASN A 42 5.50 -10.27 -19.95
N THR A 43 4.26 -10.35 -19.45
CA THR A 43 3.22 -9.36 -19.74
C THR A 43 3.41 -8.02 -19.04
N GLN A 44 4.17 -8.00 -17.95
CA GLN A 44 4.52 -6.79 -17.19
C GLN A 44 3.28 -5.90 -16.90
N PRO A 45 2.26 -6.46 -16.21
CA PRO A 45 0.92 -5.87 -16.15
C PRO A 45 0.76 -4.73 -15.14
N TRP A 46 1.83 -4.26 -14.55
CA TRP A 46 1.81 -3.20 -13.55
C TRP A 46 1.72 -1.82 -14.16
N HIS A 47 0.80 -1.01 -13.63
CA HIS A 47 0.68 0.41 -13.89
C HIS A 47 0.85 1.16 -12.58
N VAL A 48 1.94 1.90 -12.44
CA VAL A 48 2.32 2.53 -11.18
C VAL A 48 2.15 4.04 -11.26
N HIS A 49 1.42 4.59 -10.30
CA HIS A 49 1.23 6.03 -10.15
C HIS A 49 1.80 6.49 -8.82
N ILE A 50 2.76 7.41 -8.87
CA ILE A 50 3.33 8.03 -7.67
C ILE A 50 2.66 9.37 -7.45
N ALA A 51 2.10 9.58 -6.26
CA ALA A 51 1.52 10.85 -5.87
C ALA A 51 2.28 11.48 -4.70
N SER A 52 2.42 12.79 -4.75
CA SER A 52 3.02 13.63 -3.71
C SER A 52 2.33 14.99 -3.67
N GLY A 53 2.71 15.86 -2.75
CA GLY A 53 2.23 17.24 -2.69
C GLY A 53 0.71 17.36 -2.71
N ASP A 54 0.19 18.19 -3.60
CA ASP A 54 -1.23 18.51 -3.70
C ASP A 54 -2.09 17.33 -4.11
N THR A 55 -1.60 16.47 -5.02
CA THR A 55 -2.30 15.25 -5.42
C THR A 55 -2.46 14.29 -4.25
N LYS A 56 -1.38 14.09 -3.46
CA LYS A 56 -1.45 13.27 -2.24
C LYS A 56 -2.42 13.85 -1.22
N ARG A 57 -2.47 15.18 -1.06
CA ARG A 57 -3.41 15.85 -0.17
C ARG A 57 -4.87 15.63 -0.63
N ALA A 58 -5.15 15.79 -1.92
CA ALA A 58 -6.47 15.52 -2.48
C ALA A 58 -6.94 14.08 -2.25
N LEU A 59 -6.03 13.10 -2.40
CA LEU A 59 -6.30 11.69 -2.08
C LEU A 59 -6.65 11.49 -0.61
N THR A 60 -5.88 12.07 0.31
CA THR A 60 -6.17 12.02 1.75
C THR A 60 -7.56 12.60 2.06
N GLU A 61 -7.88 13.79 1.55
CA GLU A 61 -9.16 14.45 1.76
C GLU A 61 -10.35 13.64 1.23
N ALA A 62 -10.19 13.02 0.05
CA ALA A 62 -11.21 12.17 -0.53
C ALA A 62 -11.46 10.90 0.30
N MET A 63 -10.40 10.21 0.73
CA MET A 63 -10.51 9.00 1.54
C MET A 63 -11.11 9.27 2.92
N LEU A 64 -10.72 10.36 3.59
CA LEU A 64 -11.30 10.76 4.88
C LEU A 64 -12.79 11.09 4.73
N ARG A 65 -13.18 11.81 3.69
CA ARG A 65 -14.58 12.11 3.41
C ARG A 65 -15.41 10.85 3.13
N ASN A 66 -14.85 9.92 2.37
CA ASN A 66 -15.53 8.65 2.09
C ASN A 66 -15.72 7.83 3.37
N ASP A 67 -14.72 7.81 4.25
CA ASP A 67 -14.80 7.14 5.55
C ASP A 67 -15.91 7.75 6.42
N GLU A 68 -15.98 9.08 6.53
CA GLU A 68 -17.05 9.78 7.24
C GLU A 68 -18.45 9.46 6.69
N LEU A 69 -18.56 9.25 5.38
CA LEU A 69 -19.83 8.91 4.71
C LEU A 69 -20.12 7.38 4.68
N GLY A 70 -19.18 6.56 5.16
CA GLY A 70 -19.27 5.10 5.08
C GLY A 70 -19.26 4.58 3.64
N GLN A 71 -18.64 5.30 2.71
CA GLN A 71 -18.58 4.96 1.29
C GLN A 71 -17.29 4.23 0.94
N VAL A 72 -17.41 3.04 0.36
CA VAL A 72 -16.29 2.23 -0.13
C VAL A 72 -16.57 1.74 -1.54
N THR A 73 -15.55 1.69 -2.38
CA THR A 73 -15.62 1.26 -3.77
C THR A 73 -14.43 0.35 -4.11
N PRO A 74 -14.28 -0.80 -3.40
CA PRO A 74 -13.15 -1.70 -3.64
C PRO A 74 -13.30 -2.41 -4.99
N ASP A 75 -12.19 -2.56 -5.70
CA ASP A 75 -12.14 -3.38 -6.92
C ASP A 75 -12.15 -4.89 -6.63
N PHE A 76 -11.68 -5.27 -5.44
CA PHE A 76 -11.63 -6.64 -4.97
C PHE A 76 -12.27 -6.76 -3.60
N SER A 77 -13.01 -7.84 -3.38
CA SER A 77 -13.60 -8.13 -2.07
C SER A 77 -12.52 -8.39 -1.02
N PHE A 78 -12.75 -7.91 0.18
CA PHE A 78 -11.92 -8.21 1.33
C PHE A 78 -12.82 -8.30 2.57
N ASP A 79 -12.75 -9.44 3.27
CA ASP A 79 -13.39 -9.62 4.56
C ASP A 79 -12.43 -10.27 5.55
N TYR A 80 -12.29 -9.69 6.74
CA TYR A 80 -11.53 -10.30 7.84
C TYR A 80 -12.10 -11.63 8.29
N ALA A 81 -13.41 -11.88 8.08
CA ALA A 81 -14.05 -13.13 8.39
C ALA A 81 -13.56 -14.31 7.54
N ASP A 82 -12.93 -14.04 6.40
CA ASP A 82 -12.33 -15.07 5.55
C ASP A 82 -11.06 -15.68 6.16
N PHE A 83 -10.46 -15.03 7.15
CA PHE A 83 -9.29 -15.56 7.83
C PHE A 83 -9.68 -16.59 8.89
N TYR A 84 -9.04 -17.76 8.88
CA TYR A 84 -9.29 -18.84 9.82
C TYR A 84 -7.98 -19.42 10.39
N GLY A 85 -8.08 -20.17 11.49
CA GLY A 85 -6.96 -20.89 12.09
C GLY A 85 -5.75 -19.97 12.35
N ASP A 86 -4.58 -20.41 11.94
CA ASP A 86 -3.32 -19.68 12.13
C ASP A 86 -3.27 -18.36 11.36
N TYR A 87 -3.97 -18.22 10.25
CA TYR A 87 -4.05 -16.96 9.49
C TYR A 87 -4.75 -15.88 10.32
N PHE A 88 -5.87 -16.25 10.92
CA PHE A 88 -6.60 -15.36 11.84
C PHE A 88 -5.77 -15.02 13.07
N ALA A 89 -5.13 -16.01 13.71
CA ALA A 89 -4.29 -15.79 14.89
C ALA A 89 -3.17 -14.79 14.62
N ARG A 90 -2.44 -14.93 13.49
CA ARG A 90 -1.38 -13.99 13.08
C ARG A 90 -1.92 -12.59 12.82
N SER A 91 -3.09 -12.46 12.19
CA SER A 91 -3.70 -11.14 11.94
C SER A 91 -4.08 -10.44 13.25
N GLN A 92 -4.61 -11.17 14.22
CA GLN A 92 -4.96 -10.63 15.55
C GLN A 92 -3.72 -10.25 16.34
N GLU A 93 -2.67 -11.06 16.30
CA GLU A 93 -1.40 -10.75 16.98
C GLU A 93 -0.76 -9.48 16.40
N GLN A 94 -0.74 -9.34 15.07
CA GLN A 94 -0.24 -8.12 14.42
C GLN A 94 -1.04 -6.88 14.84
N ALA A 95 -2.37 -6.99 14.86
CA ALA A 95 -3.23 -5.89 15.30
C ALA A 95 -2.99 -5.54 16.77
N LYS A 96 -2.87 -6.55 17.64
CA LYS A 96 -2.57 -6.35 19.07
C LYS A 96 -1.26 -5.59 19.25
N GLN A 97 -0.17 -6.05 18.61
CA GLN A 97 1.15 -5.39 18.69
C GLN A 97 1.08 -3.93 18.25
N TYR A 98 0.35 -3.64 17.18
CA TYR A 98 0.20 -2.28 16.69
C TYR A 98 -0.51 -1.37 17.70
N TYR A 99 -1.63 -1.81 18.26
CA TYR A 99 -2.38 -1.01 19.22
C TYR A 99 -1.68 -0.92 20.58
N ASP A 100 -0.99 -1.96 21.02
CA ASP A 100 -0.19 -1.95 22.25
C ASP A 100 0.92 -0.88 22.19
N VAL A 101 1.64 -0.79 21.06
CA VAL A 101 2.67 0.26 20.83
C VAL A 101 2.06 1.67 20.85
N LEU A 102 0.83 1.82 20.42
CA LEU A 102 0.11 3.11 20.45
C LEU A 102 -0.53 3.41 21.81
N GLY A 103 -0.52 2.46 22.76
CA GLY A 103 -1.20 2.59 24.04
C GLY A 103 -2.73 2.61 23.92
N ILE A 104 -3.29 2.01 22.88
CA ILE A 104 -4.73 2.01 22.58
C ILE A 104 -5.37 0.70 23.08
N ALA A 105 -6.29 0.81 24.02
CA ALA A 105 -7.03 -0.33 24.56
C ALA A 105 -7.98 -0.94 23.50
N ARG A 106 -8.31 -2.24 23.68
CA ARG A 106 -9.20 -2.95 22.73
C ARG A 106 -10.59 -2.34 22.69
N GLU A 107 -11.07 -1.84 23.80
CA GLU A 107 -12.40 -1.26 24.00
C GLU A 107 -12.50 0.18 23.48
N ASP A 108 -11.36 0.87 23.30
CA ASP A 108 -11.29 2.25 22.83
C ASP A 108 -11.48 2.30 21.31
N LYS A 109 -12.74 2.24 20.87
CA LYS A 109 -13.10 2.23 19.46
C LYS A 109 -12.72 3.54 18.76
N ASP A 110 -12.82 4.67 19.45
CA ASP A 110 -12.56 5.98 18.86
C ASP A 110 -11.07 6.14 18.56
N SER A 111 -10.19 5.84 19.53
CA SER A 111 -8.74 5.90 19.29
C SER A 111 -8.29 4.87 18.26
N ARG A 112 -8.93 3.70 18.19
CA ARG A 112 -8.66 2.70 17.15
C ARG A 112 -9.08 3.19 15.77
N HIS A 113 -10.21 3.87 15.65
CA HIS A 113 -10.64 4.50 14.40
C HIS A 113 -9.67 5.62 13.99
N GLN A 114 -9.27 6.48 14.91
CA GLN A 114 -8.24 7.51 14.63
C GLN A 114 -6.92 6.89 14.16
N ALA A 115 -6.50 5.77 14.75
CA ALA A 115 -5.31 5.04 14.31
C ALA A 115 -5.49 4.44 12.90
N LEU A 116 -6.71 4.02 12.52
CA LEU A 116 -7.03 3.57 11.17
C LEU A 116 -6.92 4.72 10.16
N LEU A 117 -7.45 5.90 10.47
CA LEU A 117 -7.42 7.08 9.59
C LEU A 117 -5.99 7.52 9.23
N ARG A 118 -4.99 7.17 10.03
CA ARG A 118 -3.57 7.39 9.70
C ARG A 118 -3.14 6.70 8.39
N ASN A 119 -3.82 5.62 7.99
CA ASN A 119 -3.59 5.00 6.68
C ASN A 119 -3.91 5.95 5.54
N TYR A 120 -5.01 6.70 5.63
CA TYR A 120 -5.43 7.67 4.62
C TYR A 120 -4.53 8.91 4.57
N ALA A 121 -3.81 9.17 5.66
CA ALA A 121 -2.74 10.18 5.69
C ALA A 121 -1.36 9.57 5.34
N PHE A 122 -1.33 8.31 4.82
CA PHE A 122 -0.14 7.58 4.41
C PHE A 122 0.95 7.53 5.50
N PHE A 123 0.54 7.53 6.78
CA PHE A 123 1.44 7.61 7.94
C PHE A 123 2.45 8.76 7.89
N GLY A 124 2.13 9.85 7.19
CA GLY A 124 2.98 11.01 7.01
C GLY A 124 4.03 10.88 5.90
N ALA A 125 4.04 9.78 5.14
CA ALA A 125 4.97 9.61 4.03
C ALA A 125 4.82 10.74 2.99
N PRO A 126 5.92 11.27 2.44
CA PRO A 126 5.88 12.33 1.42
C PRO A 126 5.34 11.84 0.08
N HIS A 127 5.47 10.56 -0.21
CA HIS A 127 5.02 9.91 -1.45
C HIS A 127 4.10 8.73 -1.15
N VAL A 128 3.22 8.44 -2.10
CA VAL A 128 2.43 7.21 -2.13
C VAL A 128 2.47 6.62 -3.55
N ALA A 129 2.63 5.30 -3.63
CA ALA A 129 2.58 4.54 -4.88
C ALA A 129 1.27 3.76 -4.93
N PHE A 130 0.51 3.93 -6.01
CA PHE A 130 -0.65 3.11 -6.32
C PHE A 130 -0.30 2.15 -7.45
N LEU A 131 -0.50 0.87 -7.22
CA LEU A 131 -0.22 -0.21 -8.17
C LEU A 131 -1.52 -0.68 -8.77
N PHE A 132 -1.75 -0.36 -10.03
CA PHE A 132 -2.90 -0.80 -10.78
C PHE A 132 -2.54 -1.96 -11.70
N MET A 133 -3.54 -2.79 -12.03
CA MET A 133 -3.41 -3.89 -12.95
C MET A 133 -4.59 -3.95 -13.94
N PRO A 134 -4.40 -4.43 -15.18
CA PRO A 134 -5.52 -4.79 -16.04
C PRO A 134 -6.23 -6.05 -15.53
N SER A 135 -7.47 -6.28 -15.95
CA SER A 135 -8.20 -7.51 -15.65
C SER A 135 -7.97 -8.56 -16.73
N PHE A 136 -7.39 -9.72 -16.35
CA PHE A 136 -7.19 -10.88 -17.21
C PHE A 136 -7.74 -12.14 -16.55
N GLY A 137 -8.72 -12.78 -17.16
CA GLY A 137 -9.31 -14.01 -16.66
C GLY A 137 -9.87 -13.86 -15.23
N ASP A 138 -9.39 -14.70 -14.30
CA ASP A 138 -9.74 -14.66 -12.87
C ASP A 138 -8.88 -13.69 -12.04
N ASN A 139 -7.97 -12.97 -12.66
CA ASN A 139 -7.00 -12.03 -12.10
C ASN A 139 -5.93 -12.67 -11.17
N VAL A 140 -5.97 -13.95 -10.88
CA VAL A 140 -5.05 -14.59 -9.91
C VAL A 140 -3.59 -14.44 -10.33
N ARG A 141 -3.27 -14.68 -11.61
CA ARG A 141 -1.89 -14.57 -12.12
C ARG A 141 -1.42 -13.12 -12.15
N VAL A 142 -2.29 -12.21 -12.58
CA VAL A 142 -1.98 -10.78 -12.65
C VAL A 142 -1.71 -10.21 -11.26
N ALA A 143 -2.54 -10.56 -10.28
CA ALA A 143 -2.31 -10.17 -8.88
C ALA A 143 -0.98 -10.73 -8.33
N GLY A 144 -0.62 -11.96 -8.72
CA GLY A 144 0.69 -12.54 -8.41
C GLY A 144 1.85 -11.72 -9.00
N ASP A 145 1.74 -11.32 -10.26
CA ASP A 145 2.72 -10.48 -10.95
C ASP A 145 2.88 -9.10 -10.27
N ILE A 146 1.77 -8.46 -9.89
CA ILE A 146 1.77 -7.20 -9.12
C ILE A 146 2.45 -7.39 -7.76
N GLY A 147 2.20 -8.52 -7.08
CA GLY A 147 2.86 -8.84 -5.81
C GLY A 147 4.38 -8.97 -5.96
N MET A 148 4.87 -9.58 -7.05
CA MET A 148 6.31 -9.67 -7.34
C MET A 148 6.92 -8.29 -7.61
N TYR A 149 6.24 -7.46 -8.39
CA TYR A 149 6.66 -6.07 -8.62
C TYR A 149 6.69 -5.28 -7.30
N GLY A 150 5.62 -5.35 -6.51
CA GLY A 150 5.51 -4.67 -5.22
C GLY A 150 6.61 -5.10 -4.24
N GLN A 151 6.98 -6.38 -4.22
CA GLN A 151 8.08 -6.86 -3.38
C GLN A 151 9.43 -6.31 -3.86
N ASN A 152 9.72 -6.31 -5.16
CA ASN A 152 10.95 -5.70 -5.69
C ASN A 152 11.01 -4.21 -5.34
N PHE A 153 9.90 -3.48 -5.49
CA PHE A 153 9.79 -2.08 -5.13
C PHE A 153 10.14 -1.84 -3.65
N LEU A 154 9.59 -2.62 -2.73
CA LEU A 154 9.86 -2.51 -1.29
C LEU A 154 11.31 -2.88 -0.94
N LEU A 155 11.88 -3.88 -1.59
CA LEU A 155 13.28 -4.27 -1.39
C LEU A 155 14.23 -3.20 -1.93
N SER A 156 13.93 -2.61 -3.08
CA SER A 156 14.72 -1.51 -3.65
C SER A 156 14.73 -0.28 -2.73
N LEU A 157 13.58 0.10 -2.16
CA LEU A 157 13.51 1.14 -1.13
C LEU A 157 14.42 0.80 0.05
N THR A 158 14.30 -0.41 0.59
CA THR A 158 15.06 -0.84 1.77
C THR A 158 16.56 -0.89 1.51
N ALA A 159 16.99 -1.39 0.35
CA ALA A 159 18.41 -1.47 -0.03
C ALA A 159 19.10 -0.09 -0.09
N ARG A 160 18.30 0.96 -0.34
CA ARG A 160 18.75 2.37 -0.41
C ARG A 160 18.59 3.13 0.91
N GLY A 161 18.16 2.45 1.99
CA GLY A 161 17.92 3.07 3.29
C GLY A 161 16.61 3.85 3.37
N TYR A 162 15.71 3.67 2.40
CA TYR A 162 14.34 4.17 2.45
C TYR A 162 13.42 3.11 3.05
N ALA A 163 12.15 3.46 3.21
CA ALA A 163 11.15 2.53 3.73
C ALA A 163 9.81 2.65 3.00
N GLY A 164 9.03 1.58 3.02
CA GLY A 164 7.70 1.53 2.46
C GLY A 164 6.79 0.60 3.26
N ILE A 165 5.49 0.86 3.19
CA ILE A 165 4.46 0.02 3.78
C ILE A 165 3.41 -0.34 2.72
N PRO A 166 3.18 -1.64 2.43
CA PRO A 166 2.06 -2.05 1.60
C PRO A 166 0.75 -1.87 2.39
N GLN A 167 -0.26 -1.28 1.74
CA GLN A 167 -1.54 -0.96 2.36
C GLN A 167 -2.70 -1.48 1.50
N THR A 168 -3.52 -2.37 2.05
CA THR A 168 -4.78 -2.81 1.43
C THR A 168 -5.89 -1.77 1.56
N LEU A 169 -5.90 -1.02 2.67
CA LEU A 169 -7.00 -0.12 3.03
C LEU A 169 -7.25 0.98 1.99
N LEU A 170 -6.20 1.43 1.30
CA LEU A 170 -6.32 2.44 0.24
C LEU A 170 -7.15 1.93 -0.95
N GLY A 171 -7.09 0.65 -1.24
CA GLY A 171 -7.86 0.00 -2.30
C GLY A 171 -9.38 0.00 -2.06
N PHE A 172 -9.84 0.30 -0.83
CA PHE A 172 -11.27 0.47 -0.56
C PHE A 172 -11.87 1.75 -1.15
N HIS A 173 -11.04 2.65 -1.67
CA HIS A 173 -11.43 3.90 -2.29
C HIS A 173 -10.99 3.97 -3.76
N ALA A 174 -11.04 2.85 -4.48
CA ALA A 174 -10.47 2.70 -5.82
C ALA A 174 -11.03 3.73 -6.82
N ASP A 175 -12.34 4.06 -6.77
CA ASP A 175 -12.95 5.05 -7.67
C ASP A 175 -12.37 6.44 -7.43
N SER A 176 -12.29 6.90 -6.17
CA SER A 176 -11.71 8.20 -5.85
C SER A 176 -10.22 8.29 -6.22
N VAL A 177 -9.49 7.18 -6.06
CA VAL A 177 -8.08 7.12 -6.46
C VAL A 177 -7.95 7.25 -7.98
N ARG A 178 -8.76 6.50 -8.75
CA ARG A 178 -8.78 6.61 -10.22
C ARG A 178 -9.13 8.01 -10.70
N GLU A 179 -10.18 8.61 -10.13
CA GLU A 179 -10.62 9.95 -10.49
C GLU A 179 -9.51 10.99 -10.28
N ILE A 180 -8.88 10.99 -9.10
CA ILE A 180 -7.84 11.98 -8.77
C ILE A 180 -6.56 11.77 -9.57
N LEU A 181 -6.21 10.51 -9.87
CA LEU A 181 -5.00 10.18 -10.64
C LEU A 181 -5.22 10.16 -12.16
N GLY A 182 -6.46 10.31 -12.64
CA GLY A 182 -6.79 10.24 -14.06
C GLY A 182 -6.60 8.85 -14.66
N VAL A 183 -6.80 7.79 -13.87
CA VAL A 183 -6.64 6.39 -14.30
C VAL A 183 -7.96 5.85 -14.85
N SER A 184 -7.91 5.16 -16.00
CA SER A 184 -9.08 4.52 -16.60
C SER A 184 -9.66 3.41 -15.69
N ASP A 185 -10.98 3.24 -15.75
CA ASP A 185 -11.75 2.20 -15.06
C ASP A 185 -11.44 0.77 -15.54
N GLN A 186 -10.73 0.62 -16.65
CA GLN A 186 -10.21 -0.68 -17.09
C GLN A 186 -9.12 -1.25 -16.19
N TYR A 187 -8.48 -0.41 -15.36
CA TYR A 187 -7.45 -0.82 -14.42
C TYR A 187 -8.02 -0.97 -13.00
N ARG A 188 -7.59 -2.03 -12.32
CA ARG A 188 -7.96 -2.35 -10.94
C ARG A 188 -6.83 -1.98 -9.99
N LEU A 189 -7.18 -1.45 -8.82
CA LEU A 189 -6.25 -1.05 -7.77
C LEU A 189 -6.07 -2.18 -6.75
#